data_2647ce6e91f6176b003d94baa5ce16d3
#
_entry.id   2647ce6e91f6176b003d94baa5ce16d3
#
_cell.length_a   1.000
_cell.length_b   1.000
_cell.length_c   1.000
_cell.angle_alpha   90.00
_cell.angle_beta   90.00
_cell.angle_gamma   90.00
#
_symmetry.space_group_name_H-M   'P 1'
#
loop_
_entity.id
_entity.type
_entity.pdbx_description
1 polymer ?
#
loop_
_entity_poly.entity_id
_entity_poly.type
_entity_poly.pdbx_seq_one_letter_code
_entity_poly.pdbx_strand_id
1 'polypeptide(L)'
;MYDLIKYFKEFPKENRMEVELFVSDMWKTYFKVSETWLKNATQVVDKYHWIRQIIWAFERVRKEEQKKFPKSERKYFKHSRKLLLKRFDELNDEQKQQVNIMLYKSANPNIAHWFKEDFLKILDCNDREEAK
;
A
#
# COMPACT_ATOMS: atom_id res chain seq x y z
N MET A 1 -3.57 -20.79 -11.31
CA MET A 1 -4.03 -20.33 -12.65
C MET A 1 -5.05 -21.25 -13.27
N TYR A 2 -4.82 -22.55 -13.29
CA TYR A 2 -5.73 -23.55 -13.88
C TYR A 2 -7.14 -23.54 -13.25
N ASP A 3 -7.22 -23.50 -11.93
CA ASP A 3 -8.50 -23.51 -11.20
C ASP A 3 -9.33 -22.25 -11.46
N LEU A 4 -8.68 -21.09 -11.59
CA LEU A 4 -9.37 -19.84 -11.89
C LEU A 4 -9.94 -19.83 -13.32
N ILE A 5 -9.18 -20.37 -14.29
CA ILE A 5 -9.65 -20.53 -15.66
C ILE A 5 -10.82 -21.52 -15.73
N LYS A 6 -10.74 -22.63 -14.97
CA LYS A 6 -11.82 -23.61 -14.87
C LYS A 6 -13.08 -22.95 -14.33
N TYR A 7 -12.96 -22.17 -13.27
CA TYR A 7 -14.08 -21.41 -12.69
C TYR A 7 -14.76 -20.50 -13.73
N PHE A 8 -13.99 -19.68 -14.47
CA PHE A 8 -14.59 -18.81 -15.48
C PHE A 8 -15.20 -19.53 -16.67
N LYS A 9 -14.77 -20.76 -16.98
CA LYS A 9 -15.38 -21.58 -18.02
C LYS A 9 -16.78 -22.08 -17.66
N GLU A 10 -17.12 -22.14 -16.38
CA GLU A 10 -18.45 -22.57 -15.90
C GLU A 10 -19.54 -21.53 -16.20
N PHE A 11 -19.14 -20.28 -16.48
CA PHE A 11 -20.08 -19.20 -16.79
C PHE A 11 -20.19 -18.97 -18.30
N PRO A 12 -21.42 -18.77 -18.84
CA PRO A 12 -21.63 -18.35 -20.22
C PRO A 12 -20.82 -17.10 -20.57
N LYS A 13 -20.47 -16.96 -21.84
CA LYS A 13 -19.70 -15.80 -22.31
C LYS A 13 -20.46 -14.49 -22.06
N GLU A 14 -21.76 -14.53 -22.26
CA GLU A 14 -22.68 -13.38 -22.07
C GLU A 14 -22.56 -12.84 -20.65
N ASN A 15 -22.70 -13.68 -19.64
CA ASN A 15 -22.59 -13.29 -18.23
C ASN A 15 -21.19 -12.71 -17.89
N ARG A 16 -20.14 -13.24 -18.51
CA ARG A 16 -18.78 -12.73 -18.29
C ARG A 16 -18.56 -11.35 -18.92
N MET A 17 -19.25 -11.05 -20.01
CA MET A 17 -19.19 -9.75 -20.68
C MET A 17 -19.98 -8.65 -19.94
N GLU A 18 -20.91 -9.03 -19.04
CA GLU A 18 -21.67 -8.12 -18.18
C GLU A 18 -20.88 -7.69 -16.92
N VAL A 19 -19.74 -8.34 -16.64
CA VAL A 19 -18.90 -7.95 -15.49
C VAL A 19 -18.28 -6.58 -15.75
N GLU A 20 -18.64 -5.61 -14.93
CA GLU A 20 -18.15 -4.23 -15.02
C GLU A 20 -16.84 -4.02 -14.25
N LEU A 21 -16.71 -4.66 -13.08
CA LEU A 21 -15.55 -4.51 -12.19
C LEU A 21 -14.97 -5.86 -11.81
N PHE A 22 -13.65 -5.97 -11.87
CA PHE A 22 -12.91 -7.11 -11.36
C PHE A 22 -11.90 -6.66 -10.32
N VAL A 23 -12.22 -6.89 -9.05
CA VAL A 23 -11.36 -6.53 -7.93
C VAL A 23 -10.43 -7.69 -7.59
N SER A 24 -9.13 -7.45 -7.56
CA SER A 24 -8.14 -8.47 -7.21
C SER A 24 -6.94 -7.86 -6.48
N ASP A 25 -6.06 -8.74 -5.99
CA ASP A 25 -4.73 -8.31 -5.57
C ASP A 25 -3.84 -7.98 -6.78
N MET A 26 -2.59 -7.59 -6.51
CA MET A 26 -1.62 -7.17 -7.53
C MET A 26 -0.92 -8.35 -8.23
N TRP A 27 -1.45 -9.57 -8.15
CA TRP A 27 -0.84 -10.73 -8.78
C TRP A 27 -1.07 -10.72 -10.31
N LYS A 28 0.02 -10.74 -11.06
CA LYS A 28 0.01 -10.66 -12.54
C LYS A 28 -0.91 -11.69 -13.22
N THR A 29 -1.11 -12.84 -12.59
CA THR A 29 -2.00 -13.89 -13.12
C THR A 29 -3.46 -13.44 -13.14
N TYR A 30 -3.93 -12.71 -12.12
CA TYR A 30 -5.30 -12.20 -12.09
C TYR A 30 -5.52 -11.18 -13.21
N PHE A 31 -4.54 -10.30 -13.46
CA PHE A 31 -4.61 -9.36 -14.59
C PHE A 31 -4.76 -10.08 -15.93
N LYS A 32 -3.90 -11.07 -16.21
CA LYS A 32 -3.97 -11.85 -17.45
C LYS A 32 -5.28 -12.62 -17.62
N VAL A 33 -5.82 -13.17 -16.52
CA VAL A 33 -7.07 -13.91 -16.57
C VAL A 33 -8.24 -12.97 -16.83
N SER A 34 -8.31 -11.80 -16.18
CA SER A 34 -9.39 -10.85 -16.43
C SER A 34 -9.36 -10.29 -17.85
N GLU A 35 -8.18 -9.94 -18.38
CA GLU A 35 -8.02 -9.49 -19.77
C GLU A 35 -8.52 -10.52 -20.78
N THR A 36 -8.39 -11.81 -20.46
CA THR A 36 -8.79 -12.90 -21.36
C THR A 36 -10.28 -13.24 -21.22
N TRP A 37 -10.79 -13.31 -20.00
CA TRP A 37 -12.09 -13.89 -19.67
C TRP A 37 -13.16 -12.86 -19.35
N LEU A 38 -12.79 -11.64 -18.89
CA LEU A 38 -13.66 -10.54 -18.46
C LEU A 38 -13.31 -9.27 -19.25
N LYS A 39 -13.42 -9.33 -20.56
CA LYS A 39 -12.89 -8.29 -21.48
C LYS A 39 -13.46 -6.90 -21.27
N ASN A 40 -14.68 -6.80 -20.75
CA ASN A 40 -15.35 -5.52 -20.50
C ASN A 40 -15.12 -5.01 -19.08
N ALA A 41 -14.54 -5.83 -18.20
CA ALA A 41 -14.37 -5.45 -16.81
C ALA A 41 -13.20 -4.46 -16.63
N THR A 42 -13.44 -3.40 -15.86
CA THR A 42 -12.38 -2.55 -15.34
C THR A 42 -11.67 -3.28 -14.20
N GLN A 43 -10.35 -3.41 -14.30
CA GLN A 43 -9.57 -4.01 -13.23
C GLN A 43 -9.33 -3.01 -12.12
N VAL A 44 -9.61 -3.42 -10.88
CA VAL A 44 -9.42 -2.63 -9.67
C VAL A 44 -8.51 -3.41 -8.73
N VAL A 45 -7.46 -2.75 -8.26
CA VAL A 45 -6.58 -3.32 -7.25
C VAL A 45 -7.21 -3.17 -5.87
N ASP A 46 -7.23 -4.27 -5.11
CA ASP A 46 -7.68 -4.25 -3.72
C ASP A 46 -6.85 -3.25 -2.90
N LYS A 47 -7.54 -2.29 -2.28
CA LYS A 47 -7.00 -1.24 -1.43
C LYS A 47 -6.02 -1.76 -0.36
N TYR A 48 -6.35 -2.88 0.28
CA TYR A 48 -5.51 -3.48 1.32
C TYR A 48 -4.16 -3.93 0.80
N HIS A 49 -4.14 -4.52 -0.39
CA HIS A 49 -2.90 -4.99 -1.00
C HIS A 49 -2.00 -3.83 -1.39
N TRP A 50 -2.58 -2.74 -1.88
CA TRP A 50 -1.86 -1.53 -2.23
C TRP A 50 -1.24 -0.84 -0.99
N ILE A 51 -2.03 -0.60 0.06
CA ILE A 51 -1.55 -0.04 1.33
C ILE A 51 -0.42 -0.89 1.92
N ARG A 52 -0.58 -2.21 1.91
CA ARG A 52 0.43 -3.14 2.42
C ARG A 52 1.77 -2.99 1.70
N GLN A 53 1.79 -2.79 0.38
CA GLN A 53 3.03 -2.58 -0.37
C GLN A 53 3.74 -1.29 0.04
N ILE A 54 3.00 -0.21 0.25
CA ILE A 54 3.54 1.07 0.71
C ILE A 54 4.16 0.91 2.11
N ILE A 55 3.44 0.31 3.02
CA ILE A 55 3.91 0.05 4.38
C ILE A 55 5.17 -0.83 4.37
N TRP A 56 5.22 -1.85 3.56
CA TRP A 56 6.42 -2.71 3.44
C TRP A 56 7.61 -1.97 2.84
N ALA A 57 7.39 -1.12 1.84
CA ALA A 57 8.45 -0.30 1.26
C ALA A 57 9.05 0.64 2.32
N PHE A 58 8.21 1.34 3.06
CA PHE A 58 8.64 2.20 4.17
C PHE A 58 9.39 1.40 5.26
N GLU A 59 8.84 0.25 5.70
CA GLU A 59 9.47 -0.61 6.70
C GLU A 59 10.85 -1.11 6.29
N ARG A 60 11.07 -1.37 5.00
CA ARG A 60 12.39 -1.75 4.48
C ARG A 60 13.41 -0.63 4.68
N VAL A 61 13.08 0.60 4.28
CA VAL A 61 13.94 1.77 4.47
C VAL A 61 14.22 2.00 5.96
N ARG A 62 13.18 1.99 6.79
CA ARG A 62 13.30 2.18 8.24
C ARG A 62 14.24 1.15 8.87
N LYS A 63 14.10 -0.14 8.51
CA LYS A 63 14.92 -1.23 9.05
C LYS A 63 16.39 -1.11 8.62
N GLU A 64 16.65 -0.71 7.39
CA GLU A 64 18.02 -0.51 6.88
C GLU A 64 18.69 0.65 7.61
N GLU A 65 18.02 1.77 7.75
CA GLU A 65 18.56 2.92 8.49
C GLU A 65 18.76 2.60 9.98
N GLN A 66 17.82 1.90 10.61
CA GLN A 66 17.94 1.51 12.00
C GLN A 66 19.22 0.70 12.30
N LYS A 67 19.74 -0.07 11.34
CA LYS A 67 20.98 -0.82 11.51
C LYS A 67 22.21 0.07 11.67
N LYS A 68 22.16 1.29 11.17
CA LYS A 68 23.26 2.27 11.22
C LYS A 68 23.38 2.96 12.59
N PHE A 69 22.31 2.95 13.40
CA PHE A 69 22.29 3.59 14.71
C PHE A 69 22.93 2.74 15.82
N PRO A 70 23.45 3.37 16.90
CA PRO A 70 23.87 2.69 18.13
C PRO A 70 22.73 1.87 18.76
N LYS A 71 23.04 0.85 19.55
CA LYS A 71 22.05 -0.07 20.16
C LYS A 71 20.95 0.67 20.98
N SER A 72 21.32 1.73 21.69
CA SER A 72 20.38 2.55 22.47
C SER A 72 19.32 3.22 21.59
N GLU A 73 19.75 3.80 20.47
CA GLU A 73 18.84 4.47 19.53
C GLU A 73 18.02 3.47 18.72
N ARG A 74 18.58 2.31 18.37
CA ARG A 74 17.83 1.22 17.71
C ARG A 74 16.60 0.80 18.51
N LYS A 75 16.74 0.71 19.84
CA LYS A 75 15.63 0.35 20.73
C LYS A 75 14.49 1.39 20.63
N TYR A 76 14.86 2.68 20.64
CA TYR A 76 13.92 3.78 20.49
C TYR A 76 13.16 3.71 19.15
N PHE A 77 13.87 3.56 18.03
CA PHE A 77 13.25 3.42 16.71
C PHE A 77 12.35 2.18 16.60
N LYS A 78 12.71 1.06 17.23
CA LYS A 78 11.91 -0.16 17.25
C LYS A 78 10.59 0.06 18.00
N HIS A 79 10.63 0.72 19.15
CA HIS A 79 9.43 1.00 19.95
C HIS A 79 8.48 1.99 19.26
N SER A 80 9.03 2.93 18.51
CA SER A 80 8.26 3.94 17.80
C SER A 80 7.73 3.48 16.42
N ARG A 81 7.98 2.22 16.05
CA ARG A 81 7.50 1.65 14.79
C ARG A 81 6.00 1.86 14.58
N LYS A 82 5.20 1.66 15.60
CA LYS A 82 3.74 1.80 15.52
C LYS A 82 3.32 3.22 15.14
N LEU A 83 4.01 4.23 15.67
CA LEU A 83 3.75 5.64 15.34
C LEU A 83 4.11 5.97 13.90
N LEU A 84 5.26 5.50 13.44
CA LEU A 84 5.73 5.74 12.07
C LEU A 84 4.86 5.05 11.00
N LEU A 85 4.14 3.99 11.36
CA LEU A 85 3.25 3.27 10.44
C LEU A 85 1.83 3.83 10.39
N LYS A 86 1.38 4.52 11.44
CA LYS A 86 0.11 5.24 11.42
C LYS A 86 0.14 6.39 10.44
N ARG A 87 -1.01 6.85 10.01
CA ARG A 87 -1.15 8.11 9.30
C ARG A 87 -0.76 9.26 10.24
N PHE A 88 -0.03 10.23 9.73
CA PHE A 88 0.48 11.33 10.54
C PHE A 88 -0.64 12.22 11.08
N ASP A 89 -1.72 12.39 10.34
CA ASP A 89 -2.91 13.15 10.74
C ASP A 89 -3.71 12.50 11.86
N GLU A 90 -3.65 11.16 12.00
CA GLU A 90 -4.28 10.39 13.09
C GLU A 90 -3.51 10.44 14.41
N LEU A 91 -2.32 11.03 14.43
CA LEU A 91 -1.47 11.13 15.62
C LEU A 91 -1.86 12.36 16.45
N ASN A 92 -1.81 12.21 17.80
CA ASN A 92 -1.90 13.36 18.68
C ASN A 92 -0.58 14.19 18.67
N ASP A 93 -0.57 15.36 19.30
CA ASP A 93 0.55 16.31 19.24
C ASP A 93 1.85 15.72 19.81
N GLU A 94 1.78 14.98 20.93
CA GLU A 94 2.95 14.31 21.51
C GLU A 94 3.53 13.25 20.56
N GLN A 95 2.67 12.48 19.93
CA GLN A 95 3.06 11.46 18.95
C GLN A 95 3.67 12.08 17.70
N LYS A 96 3.11 13.19 17.21
CA LYS A 96 3.66 13.95 16.10
C LYS A 96 5.07 14.48 16.42
N GLN A 97 5.27 15.02 17.62
CA GLN A 97 6.60 15.45 18.06
C GLN A 97 7.60 14.29 18.09
N GLN A 98 7.20 13.12 18.64
CA GLN A 98 8.04 11.93 18.63
C GLN A 98 8.43 11.47 17.22
N VAL A 99 7.47 11.45 16.30
CA VAL A 99 7.73 11.12 14.89
C VAL A 99 8.71 12.13 14.27
N ASN A 100 8.48 13.42 14.46
CA ASN A 100 9.35 14.48 13.92
C ASN A 100 10.80 14.37 14.44
N ILE A 101 10.99 14.11 15.74
CA ILE A 101 12.32 13.88 16.32
C ILE A 101 13.01 12.66 15.66
N MET A 102 12.28 11.58 15.41
CA MET A 102 12.83 10.42 14.74
C MET A 102 13.20 10.69 13.29
N LEU A 103 12.35 11.39 12.55
CA LEU A 103 12.55 11.72 11.16
C LEU A 103 13.70 12.70 10.97
N TYR A 104 13.91 13.59 11.94
CA TYR A 104 15.06 14.54 11.94
C TYR A 104 16.42 13.82 12.00
N LYS A 105 16.50 12.65 12.63
CA LYS A 105 17.74 11.89 12.82
C LYS A 105 18.29 11.26 11.53
N SER A 106 17.46 11.04 10.52
CA SER A 106 17.90 10.42 9.26
C SER A 106 17.04 10.88 8.07
N ALA A 107 17.72 11.32 7.01
CA ALA A 107 17.05 11.81 5.81
C ALA A 107 16.25 10.71 5.08
N ASN A 108 16.75 9.49 5.01
CA ASN A 108 16.08 8.41 4.25
C ASN A 108 14.71 8.01 4.84
N PRO A 109 14.59 7.72 6.15
CA PRO A 109 13.28 7.50 6.77
C PRO A 109 12.36 8.72 6.69
N ASN A 110 12.90 9.94 6.74
CA ASN A 110 12.13 11.16 6.60
C ASN A 110 11.47 11.23 5.22
N ILE A 111 12.26 11.13 4.16
CA ILE A 111 11.76 11.13 2.79
C ILE A 111 10.75 10.00 2.59
N ALA A 112 11.09 8.77 3.00
CA ALA A 112 10.21 7.61 2.84
C ALA A 112 8.89 7.74 3.62
N HIS A 113 8.91 8.39 4.79
CA HIS A 113 7.72 8.64 5.60
C HIS A 113 6.75 9.56 4.87
N TRP A 114 7.24 10.70 4.35
CA TRP A 114 6.38 11.65 3.64
C TRP A 114 5.88 11.10 2.32
N PHE A 115 6.67 10.32 1.58
CA PHE A 115 6.15 9.56 0.44
C PHE A 115 5.02 8.60 0.83
N LYS A 116 5.17 7.89 1.96
CA LYS A 116 4.10 7.03 2.49
C LYS A 116 2.83 7.86 2.77
N GLU A 117 2.97 9.01 3.43
CA GLU A 117 1.82 9.88 3.73
C GLU A 117 1.14 10.39 2.46
N ASP A 118 1.91 10.84 1.47
CA ASP A 118 1.36 11.33 0.21
C ASP A 118 0.64 10.23 -0.56
N PHE A 119 1.19 9.02 -0.61
CA PHE A 119 0.47 7.89 -1.19
C PHE A 119 -0.81 7.53 -0.44
N LEU A 120 -0.83 7.64 0.88
CA LEU A 120 -2.03 7.36 1.66
C LEU A 120 -3.12 8.42 1.45
N LYS A 121 -2.78 9.66 1.14
CA LYS A 121 -3.74 10.71 0.78
C LYS A 121 -4.54 10.39 -0.48
N ILE A 122 -3.96 9.66 -1.45
CA ILE A 122 -4.68 9.21 -2.65
C ILE A 122 -5.93 8.39 -2.29
N LEU A 123 -5.93 7.73 -1.12
CA LEU A 123 -7.09 6.96 -0.65
C LEU A 123 -8.26 7.83 -0.19
N ASP A 124 -8.02 9.12 0.05
CA ASP A 124 -9.02 10.08 0.49
C ASP A 124 -9.59 10.87 -0.70
N CYS A 125 -8.97 10.75 -1.89
CA CYS A 125 -9.42 11.42 -3.10
C CYS A 125 -10.75 10.83 -3.59
N ASN A 126 -11.66 11.70 -4.02
CA ASN A 126 -12.97 11.30 -4.48
C ASN A 126 -13.01 11.03 -5.99
N ASP A 127 -12.05 11.58 -6.72
CA ASP A 127 -11.96 11.39 -8.17
C ASP A 127 -10.50 11.33 -8.66
N ARG A 128 -10.34 11.08 -9.96
CA ARG A 128 -9.03 10.92 -10.60
C ARG A 128 -8.26 12.23 -10.71
N GLU A 129 -8.91 13.35 -10.82
CA GLU A 129 -8.24 14.66 -10.96
C GLU A 129 -7.64 15.08 -9.62
N GLU A 130 -8.35 14.83 -8.51
CA GLU A 130 -7.87 15.08 -7.15
C GLU A 130 -6.65 14.19 -6.81
N ALA A 131 -6.56 13.01 -7.40
CA ALA A 131 -5.49 12.06 -7.15
C ALA A 131 -4.20 12.29 -7.96
N LYS A 132 -4.14 13.29 -8.83
CA LYS A 132 -2.96 13.66 -9.62
C LYS A 132 -2.05 14.62 -8.86
#